data_b78fd1aab23f08a3f9448442d8b57402
#
_entry.id   b78fd1aab23f08a3f9448442d8b57402
#
_cell.length_a   1.000
_cell.length_b   1.000
_cell.length_c   1.000
_cell.angle_alpha   90.00
_cell.angle_beta   90.00
_cell.angle_gamma   90.00
#
_symmetry.space_group_name_H-M   'P 1'
#
loop_
_entity.id
_entity.type
_entity.pdbx_description
1 polymer ?
#
loop_
_entity_poly.entity_id
_entity_poly.type
_entity_poly.pdbx_seq_one_letter_code
_entity_poly.pdbx_strand_id
1 'polypeptide(L)'
;MLLGIIAGISLLSALLVCAGTEAFVGLGWLWILPLSFLGAFVTLAGLVFLFVWAACAVVRLDVPQEKDSSFYRRMTYLLAEAALTIVQARVHTVGLEKTPKQGRFLLVCNHLNDLDPVALLHFFNKSQLAFISKRENSSMFLVGKLMHRIMCQLVHRENDREALKTILKCIQLIREDVVSIAVFPEGYTSRDGKLQPFRHGVFKIAQKAQVPIVVCTLKNTQYVFDNALKLKPTDVHLHLLEVIQPQDYTGQTAVQLGERIHAMMLENLGPEYAPVQENP
;
A
#
# COMPACT_ATOMS: atom_id res chain seq x y z
N MET A 1 -14.70 -3.74 4.50
CA MET A 1 -15.75 -2.86 5.10
C MET A 1 -16.56 -2.13 4.03
N LEU A 2 -15.94 -1.32 3.14
CA LEU A 2 -16.66 -0.52 2.11
C LEU A 2 -17.54 -1.39 1.19
N LEU A 3 -16.97 -2.41 0.57
CA LEU A 3 -17.72 -3.32 -0.32
C LEU A 3 -18.84 -4.08 0.42
N GLY A 4 -18.60 -4.46 1.69
CA GLY A 4 -19.63 -5.10 2.51
C GLY A 4 -20.81 -4.16 2.81
N ILE A 5 -20.55 -2.87 3.06
CA ILE A 5 -21.61 -1.87 3.24
C ILE A 5 -22.40 -1.68 1.96
N ILE A 6 -21.73 -1.53 0.82
CA ILE A 6 -22.40 -1.41 -0.49
C ILE A 6 -23.28 -2.65 -0.75
N ALA A 7 -22.74 -3.86 -0.56
CA ALA A 7 -23.49 -5.10 -0.74
C ALA A 7 -24.70 -5.21 0.21
N GLY A 8 -24.53 -4.86 1.48
CA GLY A 8 -25.61 -4.88 2.48
C GLY A 8 -26.75 -3.92 2.13
N ILE A 9 -26.44 -2.68 1.75
CA ILE A 9 -27.43 -1.70 1.32
C ILE A 9 -28.12 -2.16 0.03
N SER A 10 -27.36 -2.72 -0.91
CA SER A 10 -27.91 -3.24 -2.17
C SER A 10 -28.87 -4.41 -1.92
N LEU A 11 -28.52 -5.31 -0.99
CA LEU A 11 -29.40 -6.43 -0.63
C LEU A 11 -30.68 -5.94 0.03
N LEU A 12 -30.58 -5.00 0.97
CA LEU A 12 -31.75 -4.42 1.61
C LEU A 12 -32.66 -3.73 0.60
N SER A 13 -32.10 -2.95 -0.32
CA SER A 13 -32.84 -2.30 -1.41
C SER A 13 -33.56 -3.33 -2.30
N ALA A 14 -32.88 -4.42 -2.66
CA ALA A 14 -33.47 -5.48 -3.48
C ALA A 14 -34.61 -6.21 -2.77
N LEU A 15 -34.48 -6.46 -1.46
CA LEU A 15 -35.57 -7.05 -0.65
C LEU A 15 -36.78 -6.13 -0.57
N LEU A 16 -36.57 -4.81 -0.40
CA LEU A 16 -37.68 -3.84 -0.41
C LEU A 16 -38.38 -3.77 -1.76
N VAL A 17 -37.66 -3.85 -2.88
CA VAL A 17 -38.25 -3.91 -4.21
C VAL A 17 -39.10 -5.20 -4.37
N CYS A 18 -38.58 -6.36 -3.96
CA CYS A 18 -39.32 -7.61 -4.00
C CYS A 18 -40.62 -7.57 -3.15
N ALA A 19 -40.53 -6.94 -1.96
CA ALA A 19 -41.73 -6.79 -1.10
C ALA A 19 -42.74 -5.83 -1.70
N GLY A 20 -42.31 -4.69 -2.25
CA GLY A 20 -43.20 -3.69 -2.85
C GLY A 20 -43.85 -4.14 -4.17
N THR A 21 -43.23 -5.08 -4.87
CA THR A 21 -43.78 -5.67 -6.11
C THR A 21 -44.50 -7.00 -5.88
N GLU A 22 -44.72 -7.42 -4.64
CA GLU A 22 -45.28 -8.70 -4.25
C GLU A 22 -44.59 -9.91 -4.90
N ALA A 23 -43.32 -9.75 -5.28
CA ALA A 23 -42.54 -10.77 -5.98
C ALA A 23 -42.45 -12.10 -5.23
N PHE A 24 -42.58 -12.08 -3.90
CA PHE A 24 -42.54 -13.27 -3.05
C PHE A 24 -43.81 -14.11 -3.07
N VAL A 25 -44.95 -13.60 -3.60
CA VAL A 25 -46.20 -14.36 -3.75
C VAL A 25 -46.10 -15.42 -4.86
N GLY A 26 -45.11 -15.27 -5.78
CA GLY A 26 -44.84 -16.20 -6.86
C GLY A 26 -43.34 -16.45 -7.05
N LEU A 27 -42.96 -16.82 -8.28
CA LEU A 27 -41.55 -17.05 -8.64
C LEU A 27 -40.81 -15.79 -9.13
N GLY A 28 -41.45 -14.61 -9.08
CA GLY A 28 -40.90 -13.35 -9.56
C GLY A 28 -39.62 -12.93 -8.84
N TRP A 29 -39.49 -13.29 -7.56
CA TRP A 29 -38.30 -12.98 -6.77
C TRP A 29 -37.00 -13.59 -7.34
N LEU A 30 -37.09 -14.70 -8.09
CA LEU A 30 -35.90 -15.35 -8.71
C LEU A 30 -35.17 -14.42 -9.68
N TRP A 31 -35.89 -13.48 -10.29
CA TRP A 31 -35.33 -12.52 -11.25
C TRP A 31 -35.26 -11.10 -10.68
N ILE A 32 -36.24 -10.67 -9.92
CA ILE A 32 -36.32 -9.31 -9.38
C ILE A 32 -35.23 -9.10 -8.33
N LEU A 33 -35.00 -10.06 -7.44
CA LEU A 33 -34.00 -9.93 -6.39
C LEU A 33 -32.56 -9.75 -6.94
N PRO A 34 -32.05 -10.64 -7.81
CA PRO A 34 -30.67 -10.48 -8.33
C PRO A 34 -30.52 -9.25 -9.23
N LEU A 35 -31.53 -8.91 -10.04
CA LEU A 35 -31.47 -7.71 -10.88
C LEU A 35 -31.47 -6.41 -10.05
N SER A 36 -32.38 -6.34 -9.07
CA SER A 36 -32.45 -5.18 -8.17
C SER A 36 -31.17 -5.04 -7.31
N PHE A 37 -30.64 -6.17 -6.83
CA PHE A 37 -29.36 -6.20 -6.12
C PHE A 37 -28.21 -5.67 -6.99
N LEU A 38 -28.07 -6.21 -8.20
CA LEU A 38 -27.03 -5.81 -9.15
C LEU A 38 -27.16 -4.33 -9.53
N GLY A 39 -28.38 -3.88 -9.84
CA GLY A 39 -28.66 -2.48 -10.16
C GLY A 39 -28.30 -1.52 -9.02
N ALA A 40 -28.72 -1.85 -7.79
CA ALA A 40 -28.38 -1.06 -6.60
C ALA A 40 -26.85 -1.08 -6.33
N PHE A 41 -26.21 -2.24 -6.45
CA PHE A 41 -24.77 -2.40 -6.25
C PHE A 41 -23.95 -1.56 -7.24
N VAL A 42 -24.28 -1.65 -8.53
CA VAL A 42 -23.59 -0.87 -9.58
C VAL A 42 -23.81 0.63 -9.37
N THR A 43 -25.04 1.03 -9.02
CA THR A 43 -25.36 2.44 -8.75
C THR A 43 -24.57 2.98 -7.57
N LEU A 44 -24.55 2.27 -6.43
CA LEU A 44 -23.80 2.68 -5.24
C LEU A 44 -22.28 2.69 -5.49
N ALA A 45 -21.76 1.68 -6.17
CA ALA A 45 -20.34 1.63 -6.54
C ALA A 45 -19.97 2.81 -7.47
N GLY A 46 -20.84 3.12 -8.43
CA GLY A 46 -20.68 4.29 -9.32
C GLY A 46 -20.71 5.62 -8.57
N LEU A 47 -21.61 5.77 -7.60
CA LEU A 47 -21.65 6.97 -6.73
C LEU A 47 -20.39 7.11 -5.88
N VAL A 48 -19.88 6.02 -5.32
CA VAL A 48 -18.59 6.03 -4.57
C VAL A 48 -17.45 6.42 -5.51
N PHE A 49 -17.38 5.83 -6.70
CA PHE A 49 -16.37 6.19 -7.70
C PHE A 49 -16.45 7.68 -8.08
N LEU A 50 -17.64 8.19 -8.36
CA LEU A 50 -17.87 9.59 -8.69
C LEU A 50 -17.46 10.52 -7.54
N PHE A 51 -17.77 10.14 -6.30
CA PHE A 51 -17.33 10.88 -5.12
C PHE A 51 -15.80 10.94 -5.01
N VAL A 52 -15.12 9.80 -5.14
CA VAL A 52 -13.64 9.73 -5.12
C VAL A 52 -13.05 10.56 -6.25
N TRP A 53 -13.62 10.45 -7.45
CA TRP A 53 -13.19 11.23 -8.61
C TRP A 53 -13.35 12.73 -8.37
N ALA A 54 -14.50 13.18 -7.89
CA ALA A 54 -14.76 14.59 -7.59
C ALA A 54 -13.83 15.12 -6.49
N ALA A 55 -13.62 14.34 -5.42
CA ALA A 55 -12.67 14.67 -4.37
C ALA A 55 -11.23 14.81 -4.91
N CYS A 56 -10.83 13.93 -5.83
CA CYS A 56 -9.51 14.00 -6.45
C CYS A 56 -9.42 15.13 -7.51
N ALA A 57 -10.50 15.47 -8.21
CA ALA A 57 -10.50 16.49 -9.26
C ALA A 57 -10.04 17.87 -8.75
N VAL A 58 -10.35 18.21 -7.52
CA VAL A 58 -9.95 19.47 -6.88
C VAL A 58 -8.49 19.49 -6.39
N VAL A 59 -7.80 18.36 -6.40
CA VAL A 59 -6.40 18.26 -5.94
C VAL A 59 -5.45 18.80 -7.00
N ARG A 60 -4.71 19.83 -6.64
CA ARG A 60 -3.68 20.45 -7.46
C ARG A 60 -2.32 19.85 -7.11
N LEU A 61 -1.64 19.24 -8.10
CA LEU A 61 -0.33 18.59 -7.92
C LEU A 61 0.84 19.58 -7.96
N ASP A 62 0.62 20.76 -8.52
CA ASP A 62 1.58 21.85 -8.62
C ASP A 62 1.76 22.62 -7.31
N VAL A 63 0.83 22.48 -6.37
CA VAL A 63 0.89 23.12 -5.04
C VAL A 63 1.55 22.15 -4.05
N PRO A 64 2.69 22.55 -3.44
CA PRO A 64 3.33 21.71 -2.43
C PRO A 64 2.40 21.36 -1.28
N GLN A 65 2.39 20.08 -0.88
CA GLN A 65 1.61 19.64 0.26
C GLN A 65 2.44 19.80 1.54
N GLU A 66 1.90 20.53 2.52
CA GLU A 66 2.58 20.81 3.80
C GLU A 66 2.13 19.88 4.91
N LYS A 67 0.89 19.38 4.85
CA LYS A 67 0.28 18.55 5.91
C LYS A 67 -0.40 17.33 5.34
N ASP A 68 -0.32 16.23 6.09
CA ASP A 68 -1.11 15.05 5.82
C ASP A 68 -2.60 15.31 5.92
N SER A 69 -3.37 14.83 4.95
CA SER A 69 -4.82 15.03 4.93
C SER A 69 -5.54 13.79 5.48
N SER A 70 -6.08 13.90 6.68
CA SER A 70 -6.83 12.80 7.32
C SER A 70 -8.03 12.33 6.48
N PHE A 71 -8.68 13.23 5.74
CA PHE A 71 -9.77 12.87 4.82
C PHE A 71 -9.28 11.95 3.69
N TYR A 72 -8.25 12.39 2.93
CA TYR A 72 -7.71 11.59 1.83
C TYR A 72 -7.03 10.32 2.32
N ARG A 73 -6.41 10.37 3.50
CA ARG A 73 -5.81 9.20 4.13
C ARG A 73 -6.84 8.13 4.47
N ARG A 74 -7.96 8.50 5.10
CA ARG A 74 -9.07 7.56 5.36
C ARG A 74 -9.65 6.99 4.06
N MET A 75 -9.85 7.85 3.06
CA MET A 75 -10.30 7.43 1.74
C MET A 75 -9.33 6.44 1.10
N THR A 76 -8.01 6.71 1.18
CA THR A 76 -6.98 5.79 0.67
C THR A 76 -7.01 4.44 1.38
N TYR A 77 -7.19 4.41 2.70
CA TYR A 77 -7.30 3.15 3.46
C TYR A 77 -8.53 2.33 3.07
N LEU A 78 -9.68 2.98 2.89
CA LEU A 78 -10.90 2.30 2.43
C LEU A 78 -10.75 1.75 1.01
N LEU A 79 -10.09 2.49 0.12
CA LEU A 79 -9.81 2.05 -1.24
C LEU A 79 -8.77 0.92 -1.26
N ALA A 80 -7.77 0.96 -0.38
CA ALA A 80 -6.78 -0.11 -0.24
C ALA A 80 -7.44 -1.42 0.21
N GLU A 81 -8.32 -1.37 1.22
CA GLU A 81 -9.11 -2.52 1.66
C GLU A 81 -10.00 -3.07 0.53
N ALA A 82 -10.68 -2.17 -0.18
CA ALA A 82 -11.53 -2.57 -1.31
C ALA A 82 -10.71 -3.22 -2.43
N ALA A 83 -9.54 -2.67 -2.76
CA ALA A 83 -8.64 -3.23 -3.77
C ALA A 83 -8.18 -4.64 -3.41
N LEU A 84 -7.70 -4.85 -2.16
CA LEU A 84 -7.30 -6.18 -1.67
C LEU A 84 -8.45 -7.18 -1.74
N THR A 85 -9.67 -6.74 -1.40
CA THR A 85 -10.87 -7.59 -1.46
C THR A 85 -11.24 -7.95 -2.90
N ILE A 86 -11.20 -7.00 -3.83
CA ILE A 86 -11.54 -7.21 -5.25
C ILE A 86 -10.57 -8.22 -5.88
N VAL A 87 -9.27 -8.09 -5.61
CA VAL A 87 -8.26 -9.01 -6.15
C VAL A 87 -8.15 -10.31 -5.34
N GLN A 88 -9.02 -10.50 -4.35
CA GLN A 88 -9.06 -11.68 -3.48
C GLN A 88 -7.70 -11.99 -2.79
N ALA A 89 -6.94 -10.96 -2.43
CA ALA A 89 -5.71 -11.12 -1.68
C ALA A 89 -6.02 -11.41 -0.21
N ARG A 90 -5.68 -12.63 0.25
CA ARG A 90 -5.79 -13.04 1.65
C ARG A 90 -4.46 -12.79 2.33
N VAL A 91 -4.36 -11.69 3.07
CA VAL A 91 -3.08 -11.30 3.67
C VAL A 91 -2.97 -11.87 5.08
N HIS A 92 -2.02 -12.76 5.26
CA HIS A 92 -1.63 -13.34 6.56
C HIS A 92 -0.51 -12.50 7.15
N THR A 93 -0.70 -11.99 8.35
CA THR A 93 0.26 -11.08 8.98
C THR A 93 0.95 -11.72 10.18
N VAL A 94 2.25 -11.47 10.34
CA VAL A 94 3.06 -11.91 11.48
C VAL A 94 3.89 -10.75 12.00
N GLY A 95 3.92 -10.55 13.32
CA GLY A 95 4.80 -9.59 13.99
C GLY A 95 4.32 -8.14 13.94
N LEU A 96 3.15 -7.82 13.38
CA LEU A 96 2.67 -6.44 13.26
C LEU A 96 2.43 -5.75 14.61
N GLU A 97 2.25 -6.52 15.69
CA GLU A 97 2.13 -6.02 17.06
C GLU A 97 3.40 -5.30 17.55
N LYS A 98 4.56 -5.57 16.92
CA LYS A 98 5.85 -4.92 17.19
C LYS A 98 5.93 -3.50 16.61
N THR A 99 4.99 -3.10 15.73
CA THR A 99 5.00 -1.76 15.11
C THR A 99 5.07 -0.68 16.19
N PRO A 100 5.99 0.31 16.05
CA PRO A 100 6.06 1.42 17.01
C PRO A 100 4.71 2.13 17.14
N LYS A 101 4.23 2.26 18.37
CA LYS A 101 2.93 2.89 18.67
C LYS A 101 3.01 4.41 18.73
N GLN A 102 4.21 4.94 18.91
CA GLN A 102 4.50 6.38 19.02
C GLN A 102 5.71 6.74 18.16
N GLY A 103 5.76 7.99 17.73
CA GLY A 103 6.80 8.50 16.86
C GLY A 103 6.69 8.00 15.41
N ARG A 104 7.65 8.44 14.62
CA ARG A 104 7.75 8.06 13.20
C ARG A 104 8.88 7.05 13.00
N PHE A 105 8.83 6.33 11.89
CA PHE A 105 9.81 5.30 11.55
C PHE A 105 10.05 5.24 10.05
N LEU A 106 11.13 4.59 9.66
CA LEU A 106 11.34 4.16 8.28
C LEU A 106 10.88 2.71 8.15
N LEU A 107 9.86 2.44 7.31
CA LEU A 107 9.48 1.09 6.94
C LEU A 107 10.24 0.68 5.69
N VAL A 108 10.83 -0.51 5.72
CA VAL A 108 11.60 -1.09 4.62
C VAL A 108 10.97 -2.43 4.26
N CYS A 109 10.64 -2.64 2.99
CA CYS A 109 10.00 -3.86 2.49
C CYS A 109 10.51 -4.19 1.09
N ASN A 110 10.51 -5.47 0.69
CA ASN A 110 10.76 -5.89 -0.69
C ASN A 110 9.58 -5.52 -1.60
N HIS A 111 9.81 -5.48 -2.92
CA HIS A 111 8.83 -4.99 -3.89
C HIS A 111 8.62 -5.98 -5.05
N LEU A 112 7.52 -6.73 -4.99
CA LEU A 112 7.17 -7.78 -5.95
C LEU A 112 6.03 -7.37 -6.89
N ASN A 113 5.17 -6.40 -6.46
CA ASN A 113 3.97 -6.05 -7.19
C ASN A 113 3.48 -4.63 -6.84
N ASP A 114 2.75 -3.98 -7.74
CA ASP A 114 2.12 -2.68 -7.49
C ASP A 114 1.07 -2.71 -6.37
N LEU A 115 0.66 -3.90 -5.92
CA LEU A 115 -0.22 -4.09 -4.76
C LEU A 115 0.52 -3.97 -3.42
N ASP A 116 1.85 -4.09 -3.38
CA ASP A 116 2.63 -4.05 -2.13
C ASP A 116 2.39 -2.77 -1.31
N PRO A 117 2.45 -1.55 -1.89
CA PRO A 117 2.13 -0.34 -1.15
C PRO A 117 0.68 -0.31 -0.67
N VAL A 118 -0.26 -0.92 -1.41
CA VAL A 118 -1.68 -1.01 -1.01
C VAL A 118 -1.84 -1.88 0.22
N ALA A 119 -1.17 -3.04 0.26
CA ALA A 119 -1.17 -3.93 1.42
C ALA A 119 -0.55 -3.22 2.64
N LEU A 120 0.61 -2.57 2.48
CA LEU A 120 1.25 -1.83 3.57
C LEU A 120 0.36 -0.68 4.09
N LEU A 121 -0.31 0.08 3.22
CA LEU A 121 -1.25 1.12 3.64
C LEU A 121 -2.41 0.58 4.46
N HIS A 122 -2.95 -0.58 4.08
CA HIS A 122 -4.06 -1.20 4.79
C HIS A 122 -3.63 -1.70 6.19
N PHE A 123 -2.53 -2.44 6.28
CA PHE A 123 -2.11 -3.07 7.53
C PHE A 123 -1.38 -2.13 8.50
N PHE A 124 -0.74 -1.07 8.00
CA PHE A 124 -0.13 -0.02 8.81
C PHE A 124 -0.98 1.26 8.87
N ASN A 125 -2.31 1.15 8.83
CA ASN A 125 -3.23 2.28 8.76
C ASN A 125 -3.18 3.24 9.97
N LYS A 126 -2.57 2.82 11.08
CA LYS A 126 -2.35 3.67 12.28
C LYS A 126 -1.03 4.44 12.22
N SER A 127 -0.15 4.14 11.26
CA SER A 127 1.20 4.65 11.21
C SER A 127 1.40 5.83 10.26
N GLN A 128 0.34 6.28 9.58
CA GLN A 128 0.38 7.38 8.60
C GLN A 128 1.54 7.24 7.61
N LEU A 129 1.63 6.08 6.91
CA LEU A 129 2.69 5.82 5.95
C LEU A 129 2.59 6.75 4.72
N ALA A 130 3.74 7.25 4.27
CA ALA A 130 3.94 7.86 2.97
C ALA A 130 5.08 7.13 2.24
N PHE A 131 5.02 7.04 0.93
CA PHE A 131 5.99 6.27 0.13
C PHE A 131 6.93 7.17 -0.63
N ILE A 132 8.15 6.68 -0.87
CA ILE A 132 8.98 7.19 -1.95
C ILE A 132 8.58 6.44 -3.22
N SER A 133 8.08 7.19 -4.21
CA SER A 133 7.57 6.64 -5.46
C SER A 133 8.25 7.29 -6.66
N LYS A 134 8.26 6.60 -7.80
CA LYS A 134 8.78 7.18 -9.03
C LYS A 134 7.88 8.32 -9.53
N ARG A 135 8.48 9.31 -10.19
CA ARG A 135 7.80 10.53 -10.63
C ARG A 135 6.62 10.25 -11.57
N GLU A 136 6.74 9.25 -12.43
CA GLU A 136 5.71 8.88 -13.40
C GLU A 136 4.40 8.45 -12.74
N ASN A 137 4.45 7.93 -11.51
CA ASN A 137 3.26 7.52 -10.78
C ASN A 137 2.36 8.71 -10.39
N SER A 138 2.89 9.95 -10.40
CA SER A 138 2.07 11.15 -10.16
C SER A 138 1.02 11.40 -11.23
N SER A 139 1.23 10.89 -12.46
CA SER A 139 0.28 11.00 -13.57
C SER A 139 -0.80 9.91 -13.56
N MET A 140 -0.68 8.90 -12.68
CA MET A 140 -1.70 7.85 -12.57
C MET A 140 -3.04 8.44 -12.12
N PHE A 141 -4.10 8.09 -12.86
CA PHE A 141 -5.46 8.52 -12.59
C PHE A 141 -5.87 8.21 -11.14
N LEU A 142 -6.37 9.19 -10.41
CA LEU A 142 -6.70 9.17 -8.98
C LEU A 142 -5.50 8.88 -8.05
N VAL A 143 -4.71 7.83 -8.33
CA VAL A 143 -3.60 7.38 -7.46
C VAL A 143 -2.59 8.50 -7.22
N GLY A 144 -2.17 9.22 -8.28
CA GLY A 144 -1.23 10.35 -8.15
C GLY A 144 -1.76 11.45 -7.22
N LYS A 145 -3.08 11.73 -7.27
CA LYS A 145 -3.74 12.71 -6.40
C LYS A 145 -3.79 12.24 -4.95
N LEU A 146 -4.14 10.98 -4.72
CA LEU A 146 -4.14 10.38 -3.39
C LEU A 146 -2.74 10.35 -2.78
N MET A 147 -1.74 9.90 -3.55
CA MET A 147 -0.33 9.88 -3.13
C MET A 147 0.13 11.28 -2.69
N HIS A 148 -0.20 12.31 -3.46
CA HIS A 148 0.13 13.69 -3.13
C HIS A 148 -0.48 14.10 -1.79
N ARG A 149 -1.77 13.82 -1.56
CA ARG A 149 -2.51 14.21 -0.36
C ARG A 149 -2.13 13.44 0.90
N ILE A 150 -1.52 12.26 0.78
CA ILE A 150 -0.96 11.47 1.89
C ILE A 150 0.56 11.62 2.02
N MET A 151 1.15 12.68 1.47
CA MET A 151 2.55 13.07 1.64
C MET A 151 3.57 12.16 0.97
N CYS A 152 3.20 11.31 -0.01
CA CYS A 152 4.17 10.53 -0.78
C CYS A 152 5.15 11.46 -1.50
N GLN A 153 6.42 11.07 -1.49
CA GLN A 153 7.49 11.83 -2.11
C GLN A 153 7.90 11.20 -3.44
N LEU A 154 8.09 12.04 -4.44
CA LEU A 154 8.45 11.59 -5.77
C LEU A 154 9.98 11.63 -5.95
N VAL A 155 10.54 10.59 -6.55
CA VAL A 155 11.97 10.49 -6.83
C VAL A 155 12.20 10.39 -8.33
N HIS A 156 13.20 11.13 -8.81
CA HIS A 156 13.78 10.96 -10.14
C HIS A 156 15.00 10.06 -10.00
N ARG A 157 14.88 8.81 -10.42
CA ARG A 157 15.88 7.76 -10.13
C ARG A 157 17.19 7.92 -10.90
N GLU A 158 17.14 8.64 -12.01
CA GLU A 158 18.31 8.91 -12.90
C GLU A 158 19.03 10.21 -12.54
N ASN A 159 18.54 10.94 -11.53
CA ASN A 159 19.10 12.21 -11.09
C ASN A 159 19.41 12.17 -9.60
N ASP A 160 20.66 11.91 -9.27
CA ASP A 160 21.12 11.79 -7.86
C ASP A 160 20.85 13.06 -7.05
N ARG A 161 20.93 14.24 -7.66
CA ARG A 161 20.66 15.51 -6.97
C ARG A 161 19.19 15.64 -6.58
N GLU A 162 18.29 15.25 -7.46
CA GLU A 162 16.85 15.24 -7.18
C GLU A 162 16.50 14.13 -6.18
N ALA A 163 17.12 12.94 -6.29
CA ALA A 163 16.97 11.87 -5.32
C ALA A 163 17.40 12.31 -3.91
N LEU A 164 18.51 13.06 -3.82
CA LEU A 164 18.97 13.62 -2.53
C LEU A 164 17.95 14.60 -1.94
N LYS A 165 17.33 15.48 -2.75
CA LYS A 165 16.28 16.40 -2.27
C LYS A 165 15.09 15.62 -1.70
N THR A 166 14.67 14.53 -2.37
CA THR A 166 13.60 13.65 -1.90
C THR A 166 13.94 13.03 -0.54
N ILE A 167 15.17 12.52 -0.37
CA ILE A 167 15.65 11.97 0.90
C ILE A 167 15.62 13.04 2.01
N LEU A 168 16.12 14.24 1.74
CA LEU A 168 16.11 15.35 2.69
C LEU A 168 14.67 15.74 3.09
N LYS A 169 13.73 15.75 2.14
CA LYS A 169 12.32 16.01 2.43
C LYS A 169 11.71 14.91 3.29
N CYS A 170 12.02 13.65 3.05
CA CYS A 170 11.59 12.53 3.91
C CYS A 170 12.12 12.67 5.34
N ILE A 171 13.39 13.03 5.51
CA ILE A 171 13.98 13.30 6.83
C ILE A 171 13.24 14.42 7.55
N GLN A 172 12.93 15.50 6.84
CA GLN A 172 12.16 16.63 7.39
C GLN A 172 10.77 16.17 7.87
N LEU A 173 10.02 15.45 7.03
CA LEU A 173 8.66 14.97 7.37
C LEU A 173 8.64 14.05 8.59
N ILE A 174 9.65 13.19 8.74
CA ILE A 174 9.80 12.34 9.93
C ILE A 174 10.09 13.19 11.17
N ARG A 175 11.05 14.13 11.09
CA ARG A 175 11.44 14.99 12.22
C ARG A 175 10.34 15.92 12.69
N GLU A 176 9.51 16.38 11.77
CA GLU A 176 8.34 17.23 12.05
C GLU A 176 7.11 16.42 12.50
N ASP A 177 7.27 15.11 12.72
CA ASP A 177 6.22 14.17 13.14
C ASP A 177 5.00 14.15 12.18
N VAL A 178 5.21 14.40 10.89
CA VAL A 178 4.10 14.46 9.91
C VAL A 178 3.70 13.05 9.49
N VAL A 179 4.63 12.23 8.97
CA VAL A 179 4.39 10.87 8.48
C VAL A 179 5.57 9.95 8.72
N SER A 180 5.31 8.65 8.82
CA SER A 180 6.33 7.61 8.66
C SER A 180 6.58 7.37 7.16
N ILE A 181 7.84 7.05 6.80
CA ILE A 181 8.22 6.84 5.40
C ILE A 181 8.37 5.35 5.14
N ALA A 182 7.72 4.86 4.10
CA ALA A 182 7.89 3.50 3.60
C ALA A 182 8.70 3.52 2.29
N VAL A 183 9.67 2.61 2.20
CA VAL A 183 10.54 2.48 1.05
C VAL A 183 10.65 1.03 0.59
N PHE A 184 10.78 0.86 -0.71
CA PHE A 184 11.21 -0.37 -1.34
C PHE A 184 12.66 -0.15 -1.79
N PRO A 185 13.65 -0.65 -1.02
CA PRO A 185 15.05 -0.28 -1.22
C PRO A 185 15.65 -0.78 -2.54
N GLU A 186 15.03 -1.78 -3.16
CA GLU A 186 15.36 -2.27 -4.51
C GLU A 186 15.25 -1.16 -5.57
N GLY A 187 14.32 -0.22 -5.36
CA GLY A 187 14.11 0.93 -6.23
C GLY A 187 13.24 0.64 -7.46
N TYR A 188 12.80 -0.59 -7.66
CA TYR A 188 11.86 -1.00 -8.73
C TYR A 188 11.12 -2.28 -8.31
N THR A 189 10.03 -2.59 -9.00
CA THR A 189 9.28 -3.83 -8.80
C THR A 189 10.06 -5.00 -9.42
N SER A 190 10.33 -6.03 -8.64
CA SER A 190 11.02 -7.23 -9.12
C SER A 190 10.15 -7.96 -10.14
N ARG A 191 10.67 -8.16 -11.35
CA ARG A 191 9.96 -8.84 -12.43
C ARG A 191 10.10 -10.36 -12.38
N ASP A 192 11.18 -10.83 -11.78
CA ASP A 192 11.53 -12.25 -11.63
C ASP A 192 11.11 -12.82 -10.27
N GLY A 193 10.48 -11.99 -9.42
CA GLY A 193 10.06 -12.36 -8.08
C GLY A 193 11.20 -12.53 -7.08
N LYS A 194 12.43 -12.13 -7.44
CA LYS A 194 13.62 -12.24 -6.59
C LYS A 194 13.87 -10.96 -5.81
N LEU A 195 14.48 -11.08 -4.63
CA LEU A 195 14.94 -9.93 -3.87
C LEU A 195 16.13 -9.29 -4.58
N GLN A 196 16.00 -8.05 -4.99
CA GLN A 196 17.02 -7.35 -5.75
C GLN A 196 18.02 -6.61 -4.84
N PRO A 197 19.22 -6.23 -5.33
CA PRO A 197 20.17 -5.43 -4.58
C PRO A 197 19.56 -4.09 -4.12
N PHE A 198 19.93 -3.65 -2.92
CA PHE A 198 19.39 -2.43 -2.33
C PHE A 198 20.13 -1.16 -2.74
N ARG A 199 19.37 -0.09 -2.95
CA ARG A 199 19.87 1.28 -3.04
C ARG A 199 20.09 1.82 -1.64
N HIS A 200 21.31 1.74 -1.13
CA HIS A 200 21.65 2.03 0.27
C HIS A 200 21.35 3.47 0.71
N GLY A 201 21.24 4.41 -0.22
CA GLY A 201 20.96 5.83 0.07
C GLY A 201 19.69 6.07 0.90
N VAL A 202 18.67 5.21 0.81
CA VAL A 202 17.42 5.34 1.54
C VAL A 202 17.58 5.16 3.04
N PHE A 203 18.58 4.37 3.50
CA PHE A 203 18.83 4.15 4.92
C PHE A 203 19.34 5.40 5.63
N LYS A 204 19.91 6.37 4.89
CA LYS A 204 20.27 7.68 5.43
C LYS A 204 19.05 8.42 6.02
N ILE A 205 17.84 8.08 5.60
CA ILE A 205 16.61 8.68 6.16
C ILE A 205 16.54 8.36 7.66
N ALA A 206 16.59 7.07 8.03
CA ALA A 206 16.54 6.66 9.43
C ALA A 206 17.77 7.16 10.21
N GLN A 207 18.98 7.03 9.64
CA GLN A 207 20.23 7.46 10.28
C GLN A 207 20.24 8.96 10.58
N LYS A 208 19.74 9.80 9.67
CA LYS A 208 19.71 11.26 9.88
C LYS A 208 18.52 11.71 10.72
N ALA A 209 17.37 11.04 10.61
CA ALA A 209 16.21 11.34 11.43
C ALA A 209 16.30 10.73 12.85
N GLN A 210 17.19 9.75 13.08
CA GLN A 210 17.35 9.01 14.33
C GLN A 210 16.06 8.33 14.78
N VAL A 211 15.46 7.53 13.85
CA VAL A 211 14.17 6.86 14.07
C VAL A 211 14.29 5.35 13.85
N PRO A 212 13.41 4.55 14.46
CA PRO A 212 13.39 3.11 14.23
C PRO A 212 13.23 2.73 12.75
N ILE A 213 13.81 1.58 12.38
CA ILE A 213 13.60 0.95 11.07
C ILE A 213 12.71 -0.28 11.28
N VAL A 214 11.54 -0.27 10.66
CA VAL A 214 10.60 -1.40 10.64
C VAL A 214 10.90 -2.24 9.41
N VAL A 215 11.44 -3.44 9.59
CA VAL A 215 11.82 -4.34 8.50
C VAL A 215 10.69 -5.31 8.24
N CYS A 216 10.15 -5.28 7.03
CA CYS A 216 9.04 -6.14 6.60
C CYS A 216 9.41 -6.94 5.35
N THR A 217 8.72 -8.07 5.16
CA THR A 217 8.72 -8.82 3.91
C THR A 217 7.31 -9.09 3.43
N LEU A 218 7.14 -9.11 2.12
CA LEU A 218 5.95 -9.56 1.42
C LEU A 218 6.28 -10.76 0.55
N LYS A 219 5.41 -11.79 0.58
CA LYS A 219 5.50 -12.99 -0.28
C LYS A 219 4.22 -13.15 -1.08
N ASN A 220 4.35 -13.68 -2.29
CA ASN A 220 3.27 -14.08 -3.19
C ASN A 220 2.45 -12.94 -3.80
N THR A 221 2.78 -11.67 -3.55
CA THR A 221 2.04 -10.56 -4.16
C THR A 221 2.17 -10.53 -5.67
N GLN A 222 3.27 -11.05 -6.23
CA GLN A 222 3.49 -11.15 -7.68
C GLN A 222 2.42 -11.99 -8.40
N TYR A 223 1.73 -12.90 -7.70
CA TYR A 223 0.71 -13.78 -8.29
C TYR A 223 -0.71 -13.22 -8.21
N VAL A 224 -0.92 -12.11 -7.49
CA VAL A 224 -2.26 -11.63 -7.14
C VAL A 224 -3.09 -11.31 -8.37
N PHE A 225 -2.55 -10.55 -9.33
CA PHE A 225 -3.31 -10.16 -10.51
C PHE A 225 -3.62 -11.34 -11.43
N ASP A 226 -2.66 -12.25 -11.64
CA ASP A 226 -2.85 -13.45 -12.46
C ASP A 226 -3.90 -14.38 -11.85
N ASN A 227 -3.91 -14.52 -10.53
CA ASN A 227 -4.89 -15.33 -9.83
C ASN A 227 -6.27 -14.65 -9.82
N ALA A 228 -6.34 -13.34 -9.63
CA ALA A 228 -7.58 -12.58 -9.66
C ALA A 228 -8.29 -12.71 -11.01
N LEU A 229 -7.56 -12.65 -12.13
CA LEU A 229 -8.11 -12.89 -13.48
C LEU A 229 -8.69 -14.30 -13.64
N LYS A 230 -8.19 -15.27 -12.86
CA LYS A 230 -8.69 -16.66 -12.84
C LYS A 230 -9.73 -16.89 -11.74
N LEU A 231 -10.20 -15.82 -11.09
CA LEU A 231 -11.13 -15.86 -9.94
C LEU A 231 -10.60 -16.73 -8.79
N LYS A 232 -9.28 -16.77 -8.59
CA LYS A 232 -8.63 -17.53 -7.53
C LYS A 232 -8.09 -16.58 -6.46
N PRO A 233 -8.30 -16.87 -5.17
CA PRO A 233 -7.66 -16.13 -4.11
C PRO A 233 -6.15 -16.36 -4.09
N THR A 234 -5.41 -15.37 -3.59
CA THR A 234 -3.97 -15.49 -3.36
C THR A 234 -3.68 -15.30 -1.88
N ASP A 235 -2.99 -16.27 -1.28
CA ASP A 235 -2.48 -16.16 0.07
C ASP A 235 -1.16 -15.39 0.06
N VAL A 236 -1.23 -14.15 0.55
CA VAL A 236 -0.12 -13.20 0.67
C VAL A 236 0.38 -13.23 2.11
N HIS A 237 1.68 -13.21 2.33
CA HIS A 237 2.25 -13.16 3.68
C HIS A 237 2.99 -11.84 3.89
N LEU A 238 2.58 -11.09 4.90
CA LEU A 238 3.22 -9.87 5.36
C LEU A 238 3.84 -10.12 6.73
N HIS A 239 5.17 -10.16 6.79
CA HIS A 239 5.89 -10.36 8.04
C HIS A 239 6.63 -9.09 8.44
N LEU A 240 6.43 -8.62 9.67
CA LEU A 240 7.32 -7.68 10.32
C LEU A 240 8.39 -8.49 11.06
N LEU A 241 9.63 -8.43 10.57
CA LEU A 241 10.74 -9.23 11.06
C LEU A 241 11.33 -8.62 12.34
N GLU A 242 11.77 -7.38 12.23
CA GLU A 242 12.47 -6.68 13.30
C GLU A 242 12.13 -5.18 13.28
N VAL A 243 12.21 -4.56 14.44
CA VAL A 243 12.23 -3.11 14.62
C VAL A 243 13.61 -2.72 15.14
N ILE A 244 14.48 -2.27 14.23
CA ILE A 244 15.85 -1.89 14.53
C ILE A 244 15.84 -0.49 15.13
N GLN A 245 16.28 -0.34 16.38
CA GLN A 245 16.30 0.94 17.07
C GLN A 245 17.51 1.79 16.66
N PRO A 246 17.49 3.13 16.83
CA PRO A 246 18.61 4.01 16.47
C PRO A 246 19.94 3.60 17.07
N GLN A 247 19.96 3.10 18.32
CA GLN A 247 21.17 2.63 18.97
C GLN A 247 21.77 1.39 18.30
N ASP A 248 20.95 0.54 17.66
CA ASP A 248 21.37 -0.73 17.07
C ASP A 248 22.06 -0.56 15.71
N TYR A 249 22.01 0.64 15.13
CA TYR A 249 22.67 0.97 13.87
C TYR A 249 23.64 2.17 14.00
N THR A 250 23.88 2.65 15.23
CA THR A 250 24.88 3.69 15.48
C THR A 250 26.27 3.19 15.06
N GLY A 251 26.99 4.01 14.31
CA GLY A 251 28.33 3.68 13.79
C GLY A 251 28.32 2.82 12.51
N GLN A 252 27.18 2.27 12.08
CA GLN A 252 27.10 1.57 10.81
C GLN A 252 26.99 2.57 9.64
N THR A 253 27.61 2.23 8.51
CA THR A 253 27.37 2.93 7.25
C THR A 253 26.01 2.52 6.67
N ALA A 254 25.45 3.34 5.75
CA ALA A 254 24.20 3.00 5.05
C ALA A 254 24.33 1.69 4.24
N VAL A 255 25.53 1.35 3.77
CA VAL A 255 25.84 0.10 3.06
C VAL A 255 25.72 -1.08 4.03
N GLN A 256 26.47 -1.06 5.13
CA GLN A 256 26.44 -2.14 6.13
C GLN A 256 25.02 -2.39 6.67
N LEU A 257 24.28 -1.32 6.96
CA LEU A 257 22.89 -1.43 7.41
C LEU A 257 21.98 -2.04 6.33
N GLY A 258 22.15 -1.64 5.07
CA GLY A 258 21.39 -2.18 3.95
C GLY A 258 21.67 -3.66 3.71
N GLU A 259 22.93 -4.08 3.76
CA GLU A 259 23.34 -5.49 3.62
C GLU A 259 22.79 -6.35 4.77
N ARG A 260 22.86 -5.86 6.01
CA ARG A 260 22.23 -6.54 7.16
C ARG A 260 20.73 -6.76 6.95
N ILE A 261 20.01 -5.72 6.52
CA ILE A 261 18.57 -5.79 6.30
C ILE A 261 18.25 -6.70 5.11
N HIS A 262 19.05 -6.64 4.04
CA HIS A 262 18.89 -7.51 2.87
C HIS A 262 19.03 -8.99 3.25
N ALA A 263 20.07 -9.34 4.00
CA ALA A 263 20.30 -10.70 4.49
C ALA A 263 19.13 -11.20 5.36
N MET A 264 18.64 -10.38 6.30
CA MET A 264 17.50 -10.69 7.15
C MET A 264 16.22 -10.93 6.32
N MET A 265 15.96 -10.09 5.31
CA MET A 265 14.81 -10.28 4.43
C MET A 265 14.95 -11.56 3.61
N LEU A 266 16.12 -11.84 3.06
CA LEU A 266 16.36 -13.04 2.25
C LEU A 266 16.21 -14.32 3.08
N GLU A 267 16.70 -14.33 4.32
CA GLU A 267 16.51 -15.45 5.24
C GLU A 267 15.01 -15.76 5.48
N ASN A 268 14.20 -14.74 5.71
CA ASN A 268 12.76 -14.92 5.90
C ASN A 268 12.04 -15.29 4.59
N LEU A 269 12.40 -14.66 3.48
CA LEU A 269 11.78 -14.92 2.18
C LEU A 269 12.02 -16.36 1.70
N GLY A 270 13.22 -16.90 1.91
CA GLY A 270 13.61 -18.22 1.49
C GLY A 270 14.43 -18.25 0.21
N PRO A 271 15.04 -19.38 -0.12
CA PRO A 271 15.97 -19.51 -1.25
C PRO A 271 15.33 -19.24 -2.62
N GLU A 272 14.02 -19.44 -2.73
CA GLU A 272 13.28 -19.16 -3.95
C GLU A 272 13.25 -17.66 -4.31
N TYR A 273 13.52 -16.78 -3.35
CA TYR A 273 13.62 -15.33 -3.56
C TYR A 273 15.08 -14.84 -3.73
N ALA A 274 16.05 -15.75 -3.65
CA ALA A 274 17.45 -15.39 -3.89
C ALA A 274 17.66 -15.00 -5.36
N PRO A 275 18.49 -13.97 -5.66
CA PRO A 275 18.90 -13.65 -7.02
C PRO A 275 19.50 -14.88 -7.71
N VAL A 276 19.22 -15.04 -8.99
CA VAL A 276 19.92 -16.08 -9.79
C VAL A 276 21.39 -15.67 -9.84
N GLN A 277 22.27 -16.51 -9.31
CA GLN A 277 23.71 -16.31 -9.50
C GLN A 277 24.00 -16.49 -11.00
N GLU A 278 24.24 -15.39 -11.71
CA GLU A 278 24.87 -15.48 -13.00
C GLU A 278 26.26 -16.09 -12.76
N ASN A 279 26.44 -17.34 -13.18
CA ASN A 279 27.78 -17.92 -13.22
C ASN A 279 28.64 -17.05 -14.15
N PRO A 280 29.84 -16.67 -13.72
CA PRO A 280 30.75 -15.84 -14.49
C PRO A 280 31.19 -16.46 -15.81
#